data_fdf1881d2d9dc289f7c17dc6329f69a8
#
_entry.id   fdf1881d2d9dc289f7c17dc6329f69a8
#
_cell.length_a   1.000
_cell.length_b   1.000
_cell.length_c   1.000
_cell.angle_alpha   90.00
_cell.angle_beta   90.00
_cell.angle_gamma   90.00
#
_symmetry.space_group_name_H-M   'P 1'
#
loop_
_entity.id
_entity.type
_entity.pdbx_description
1 polymer ?
#
loop_
_entity_poly.entity_id
_entity_poly.type
_entity_poly.pdbx_seq_one_letter_code
_entity_poly.pdbx_strand_id
1 'polypeptide(L)'
;MQKTLDQKIARILADSSCKDFMLADAKDADMAFGIAAPGQSPEYHGQEGKFRTLAEYREQIRQVIRQAKVDIMLMSASTNEIITIEERLFDNSPVTPAARANDTSDVHVITGGHYIDRPALPFRSATIDHIQCGKYECSLQERKLGANLGLYSVTFNNHLETDLNTLERFKEFRLEAEKKGFRYFLEVFNPNMPGVVEPEKLGRFINDHIVRSLAGVTKAGRPLFLKMVYQGPKAMEQLAAYDPTLIPGILGGASGTTLDAFKMLEEARKYGAKIALYGRKINNSEHQLAFISFLRLIADGEISAEEAVKGYHGVLQKLAIKPYRPLDEDLQLTNPVMAYGGNKSQVTVAGRSMPTKNRTDFSKMTAQEKLVYNRQKLKS
;
A
#
# COMPACT_ATOMS: atom_id res chain seq x y z
N MET A 1 21.27 9.34 -12.91
CA MET A 1 21.72 8.90 -11.56
C MET A 1 21.33 7.44 -11.35
N GLN A 2 22.17 6.64 -10.66
CA GLN A 2 21.84 5.24 -10.33
C GLN A 2 20.72 5.20 -9.27
N LYS A 3 19.73 4.34 -9.48
CA LYS A 3 18.57 4.22 -8.58
C LYS A 3 18.90 3.36 -7.35
N THR A 4 18.49 3.83 -6.16
CA THR A 4 18.73 3.10 -4.91
C THR A 4 17.99 1.76 -4.88
N LEU A 5 16.82 1.66 -5.50
CA LEU A 5 16.07 0.41 -5.64
C LEU A 5 16.94 -0.68 -6.30
N ASP A 6 17.54 -0.38 -7.46
CA ASP A 6 18.30 -1.36 -8.23
C ASP A 6 19.57 -1.80 -7.47
N GLN A 7 20.23 -0.87 -6.78
CA GLN A 7 21.37 -1.18 -5.92
C GLN A 7 21.01 -2.13 -4.78
N LYS A 8 19.93 -1.83 -4.06
CA LYS A 8 19.47 -2.64 -2.91
C LYS A 8 19.00 -4.01 -3.35
N ILE A 9 18.20 -4.11 -4.42
CA ILE A 9 17.79 -5.42 -4.98
C ILE A 9 19.01 -6.26 -5.34
N ALA A 10 20.00 -5.68 -6.02
CA ALA A 10 21.20 -6.42 -6.39
C ALA A 10 21.95 -6.97 -5.17
N ARG A 11 22.09 -6.17 -4.09
CA ARG A 11 22.73 -6.63 -2.84
C ARG A 11 21.92 -7.69 -2.11
N ILE A 12 20.59 -7.52 -2.01
CA ILE A 12 19.70 -8.49 -1.37
C ILE A 12 19.73 -9.84 -2.07
N LEU A 13 19.77 -9.85 -3.41
CA LEU A 13 19.81 -11.10 -4.19
C LEU A 13 21.20 -11.75 -4.19
N ALA A 14 22.27 -10.97 -3.99
CA ALA A 14 23.64 -11.47 -3.91
C ALA A 14 23.96 -12.06 -2.53
N ASP A 15 23.34 -11.56 -1.46
CA ASP A 15 23.59 -11.96 -0.09
C ASP A 15 22.29 -12.03 0.71
N SER A 16 21.89 -13.24 1.10
CA SER A 16 20.68 -13.47 1.91
C SER A 16 20.74 -12.82 3.30
N SER A 17 21.95 -12.55 3.83
CA SER A 17 22.17 -11.85 5.10
C SER A 17 22.10 -10.33 4.99
N CYS A 18 22.02 -9.78 3.76
CA CYS A 18 21.96 -8.35 3.49
C CYS A 18 20.85 -7.68 4.30
N LYS A 19 21.20 -6.62 5.03
CA LYS A 19 20.30 -5.87 5.89
C LYS A 19 19.61 -4.69 5.18
N ASP A 20 19.89 -4.50 3.90
CA ASP A 20 19.21 -3.46 3.13
C ASP A 20 17.70 -3.60 3.21
N PHE A 21 17.06 -2.46 3.35
CA PHE A 21 15.61 -2.37 3.36
C PHE A 21 15.15 -1.24 2.44
N MET A 22 14.17 -1.53 1.61
CA MET A 22 13.60 -0.56 0.67
C MET A 22 12.36 0.09 1.27
N LEU A 23 12.14 1.36 0.94
CA LEU A 23 10.97 2.12 1.37
C LEU A 23 10.32 2.76 0.15
N ALA A 24 9.00 2.66 0.06
CA ALA A 24 8.22 3.30 -0.99
C ALA A 24 7.14 4.19 -0.41
N ASP A 25 6.90 5.34 -1.05
CA ASP A 25 5.69 6.12 -0.86
C ASP A 25 4.71 5.82 -2.01
N ALA A 26 3.54 5.31 -1.64
CA ALA A 26 2.49 4.91 -2.58
C ALA A 26 1.46 6.05 -2.72
N LYS A 27 1.68 6.91 -3.69
CA LYS A 27 0.85 8.08 -4.04
C LYS A 27 -0.02 7.81 -5.28
N ASP A 28 -0.57 6.61 -5.37
CA ASP A 28 -1.44 6.16 -6.45
C ASP A 28 -2.93 6.14 -6.04
N ALA A 29 -3.27 6.79 -4.93
CA ALA A 29 -4.61 6.78 -4.34
C ALA A 29 -5.69 7.41 -5.24
N ASP A 30 -5.32 8.31 -6.14
CA ASP A 30 -6.20 8.90 -7.14
C ASP A 30 -6.77 7.87 -8.16
N MET A 31 -6.15 6.71 -8.29
CA MET A 31 -6.71 5.57 -9.01
C MET A 31 -7.66 4.70 -8.16
N ALA A 32 -7.82 4.98 -6.86
CA ALA A 32 -8.60 4.14 -5.96
C ALA A 32 -9.76 4.88 -5.27
N PHE A 33 -9.56 6.13 -4.81
CA PHE A 33 -10.45 6.81 -3.86
C PHE A 33 -11.12 8.08 -4.43
N GLY A 34 -11.04 8.34 -5.72
CA GLY A 34 -11.66 9.49 -6.37
C GLY A 34 -11.23 10.83 -5.74
N ILE A 35 -12.17 11.75 -5.55
CA ILE A 35 -11.89 13.12 -5.06
C ILE A 35 -11.23 13.13 -3.67
N ALA A 36 -11.47 12.15 -2.84
CA ALA A 36 -10.89 12.04 -1.51
C ALA A 36 -9.44 11.53 -1.49
N ALA A 37 -8.90 11.09 -2.62
CA ALA A 37 -7.57 10.48 -2.76
C ALA A 37 -6.42 11.35 -2.22
N PRO A 38 -6.38 12.68 -2.49
CA PRO A 38 -5.31 13.55 -2.00
C PRO A 38 -5.28 13.74 -0.47
N GLY A 39 -6.31 13.26 0.24
CA GLY A 39 -6.46 13.47 1.67
C GLY A 39 -7.10 14.82 2.02
N GLN A 40 -7.39 15.02 3.31
CA GLN A 40 -8.04 16.24 3.78
C GLN A 40 -7.12 17.45 3.66
N SER A 41 -7.71 18.58 3.24
CA SER A 41 -7.03 19.87 3.27
C SER A 41 -6.80 20.32 4.71
N PRO A 42 -5.66 20.98 5.03
CA PRO A 42 -5.46 21.59 6.34
C PRO A 42 -6.45 22.72 6.64
N GLU A 43 -7.11 23.26 5.62
CA GLU A 43 -8.16 24.27 5.73
C GLU A 43 -9.55 23.69 6.04
N TYR A 44 -9.61 22.43 6.48
CA TYR A 44 -10.86 21.78 6.85
C TYR A 44 -11.55 22.53 8.01
N HIS A 45 -12.77 22.97 7.78
CA HIS A 45 -13.58 23.64 8.77
C HIS A 45 -14.95 22.93 8.92
N GLY A 46 -15.15 22.26 10.03
CA GLY A 46 -16.45 21.67 10.41
C GLY A 46 -16.84 20.42 9.64
N GLN A 47 -18.13 20.31 9.30
CA GLN A 47 -18.71 19.10 8.71
C GLN A 47 -18.49 18.93 7.19
N GLU A 48 -18.06 19.98 6.51
CA GLU A 48 -17.77 19.95 5.08
C GLU A 48 -16.30 19.52 4.87
N GLY A 49 -16.11 18.27 4.48
CA GLY A 49 -14.79 17.74 4.18
C GLY A 49 -14.20 18.35 2.90
N LYS A 50 -13.30 19.31 3.06
CA LYS A 50 -12.51 19.82 1.92
C LYS A 50 -11.29 18.93 1.72
N PHE A 51 -11.14 18.38 0.52
CA PHE A 51 -9.97 17.62 0.14
C PHE A 51 -8.95 18.49 -0.59
N ARG A 52 -7.68 18.10 -0.52
CA ARG A 52 -6.63 18.71 -1.35
C ARG A 52 -6.96 18.52 -2.82
N THR A 53 -6.51 19.44 -3.64
CA THR A 53 -6.57 19.32 -5.10
C THR A 53 -5.53 18.32 -5.60
N LEU A 54 -5.68 17.84 -6.83
CA LEU A 54 -4.68 16.98 -7.48
C LEU A 54 -3.33 17.72 -7.66
N ALA A 55 -3.36 19.04 -7.84
CA ALA A 55 -2.16 19.87 -7.93
C ALA A 55 -1.37 19.89 -6.61
N GLU A 56 -2.06 20.06 -5.47
CA GLU A 56 -1.46 20.00 -4.14
C GLU A 56 -0.91 18.59 -3.84
N TYR A 57 -1.63 17.55 -4.26
CA TYR A 57 -1.18 16.17 -4.13
C TYR A 57 0.10 15.90 -4.93
N ARG A 58 0.18 16.39 -6.16
CA ARG A 58 1.40 16.32 -6.99
C ARG A 58 2.55 17.11 -6.37
N GLU A 59 2.28 18.27 -5.75
CA GLU A 59 3.34 19.01 -5.05
C GLU A 59 3.89 18.23 -3.84
N GLN A 60 3.04 17.55 -3.08
CA GLN A 60 3.50 16.64 -2.02
C GLN A 60 4.41 15.53 -2.57
N ILE A 61 4.08 14.97 -3.74
CA ILE A 61 4.92 13.97 -4.42
C ILE A 61 6.28 14.57 -4.78
N ARG A 62 6.33 15.78 -5.35
CA ARG A 62 7.58 16.47 -5.68
C ARG A 62 8.47 16.69 -4.46
N GLN A 63 7.88 17.07 -3.33
CA GLN A 63 8.59 17.26 -2.07
C GLN A 63 9.25 15.97 -1.58
N VAL A 64 8.53 14.84 -1.64
CA VAL A 64 9.08 13.53 -1.26
C VAL A 64 10.19 13.08 -2.21
N ILE A 65 10.05 13.30 -3.52
CA ILE A 65 11.12 13.00 -4.50
C ILE A 65 12.37 13.82 -4.20
N ARG A 66 12.22 15.12 -3.91
CA ARG A 66 13.35 16.01 -3.56
C ARG A 66 13.99 15.62 -2.22
N GLN A 67 13.21 15.13 -1.26
CA GLN A 67 13.73 14.64 0.02
C GLN A 67 14.61 13.39 -0.17
N ALA A 68 14.34 12.57 -1.18
CA ALA A 68 15.12 11.38 -1.56
C ALA A 68 15.32 10.33 -0.44
N LYS A 69 14.38 10.21 0.50
CA LYS A 69 14.43 9.22 1.61
C LYS A 69 13.64 7.93 1.31
N VAL A 70 12.92 7.90 0.20
CA VAL A 70 12.26 6.70 -0.32
C VAL A 70 13.03 6.14 -1.52
N ASP A 71 12.94 4.84 -1.73
CA ASP A 71 13.57 4.18 -2.88
C ASP A 71 12.64 4.18 -4.10
N ILE A 72 11.33 4.24 -3.87
CA ILE A 72 10.28 4.22 -4.90
C ILE A 72 9.23 5.30 -4.61
N MET A 73 8.82 6.00 -5.66
CA MET A 73 7.60 6.81 -5.68
C MET A 73 6.60 6.17 -6.62
N LEU A 74 5.52 5.61 -6.06
CA LEU A 74 4.44 5.00 -6.83
C LEU A 74 3.34 6.04 -7.09
N MET A 75 2.92 6.17 -8.34
CA MET A 75 1.97 7.20 -8.79
C MET A 75 0.86 6.58 -9.64
N SER A 76 -0.21 7.34 -9.90
CA SER A 76 -1.12 7.05 -11.00
C SER A 76 -0.45 7.27 -12.36
N ALA A 77 -1.00 6.69 -13.42
CA ALA A 77 -0.49 6.89 -14.78
C ALA A 77 -0.50 8.38 -15.18
N SER A 78 -1.57 9.12 -14.85
CA SER A 78 -1.68 10.54 -15.15
C SER A 78 -0.69 11.42 -14.37
N THR A 79 -0.40 11.06 -13.13
CA THR A 79 0.61 11.78 -12.32
C THR A 79 2.03 11.43 -12.77
N ASN A 80 2.28 10.16 -13.15
CA ASN A 80 3.54 9.75 -13.76
C ASN A 80 3.81 10.50 -15.07
N GLU A 81 2.80 10.73 -15.93
CA GLU A 81 2.95 11.55 -17.14
C GLU A 81 3.51 12.93 -16.80
N ILE A 82 2.85 13.65 -15.89
CA ILE A 82 3.29 15.03 -15.54
C ILE A 82 4.67 15.03 -14.88
N ILE A 83 4.87 14.25 -13.83
CA ILE A 83 6.08 14.36 -12.98
C ILE A 83 7.29 13.65 -13.62
N THR A 84 7.07 12.50 -14.28
CA THR A 84 8.17 11.71 -14.83
C THR A 84 8.46 12.08 -16.27
N ILE A 85 7.43 12.17 -17.13
CA ILE A 85 7.61 12.35 -18.57
C ILE A 85 7.79 13.83 -18.91
N GLU A 86 6.92 14.72 -18.45
CA GLU A 86 6.97 16.15 -18.78
C GLU A 86 8.02 16.91 -17.96
N GLU A 87 7.96 16.79 -16.62
CA GLU A 87 8.86 17.53 -15.70
C GLU A 87 10.25 16.92 -15.57
N ARG A 88 10.44 15.65 -15.93
CA ARG A 88 11.71 14.94 -15.86
C ARG A 88 12.33 14.92 -14.44
N LEU A 89 11.49 15.00 -13.41
CA LEU A 89 11.94 15.18 -12.02
C LEU A 89 12.81 14.01 -11.51
N PHE A 90 12.66 12.83 -12.08
CA PHE A 90 13.43 11.64 -11.70
C PHE A 90 14.80 11.50 -12.37
N ASP A 91 15.14 12.30 -13.37
CA ASP A 91 16.40 12.15 -14.12
C ASP A 91 17.62 12.26 -13.21
N ASN A 92 17.59 13.21 -12.28
CA ASN A 92 18.66 13.47 -11.32
C ASN A 92 18.31 13.02 -9.87
N SER A 93 17.32 12.15 -9.70
CA SER A 93 16.90 11.62 -8.40
C SER A 93 17.32 10.17 -8.21
N PRO A 94 17.77 9.74 -7.01
CA PRO A 94 18.00 8.34 -6.70
C PRO A 94 16.70 7.53 -6.57
N VAL A 95 15.55 8.20 -6.47
CA VAL A 95 14.22 7.59 -6.34
C VAL A 95 13.79 6.99 -7.67
N THR A 96 13.20 5.80 -7.63
CA THR A 96 12.65 5.12 -8.82
C THR A 96 11.19 5.51 -9.01
N PRO A 97 10.79 6.04 -10.19
CA PRO A 97 9.38 6.22 -10.51
C PRO A 97 8.70 4.86 -10.73
N ALA A 98 7.49 4.71 -10.20
CA ALA A 98 6.62 3.58 -10.46
C ALA A 98 5.20 4.06 -10.73
N ALA A 99 4.42 3.27 -11.47
CA ALA A 99 3.03 3.59 -11.72
C ALA A 99 2.12 2.38 -11.47
N ARG A 100 0.88 2.63 -11.02
CA ARG A 100 -0.13 1.59 -10.91
C ARG A 100 -0.50 1.08 -12.30
N ALA A 101 -0.34 -0.22 -12.55
CA ALA A 101 -0.56 -0.83 -13.85
C ALA A 101 -1.95 -1.50 -13.99
N ASN A 102 -2.60 -1.77 -12.86
CA ASN A 102 -4.00 -2.23 -12.81
C ASN A 102 -4.65 -1.81 -11.50
N ASP A 103 -5.95 -2.04 -11.44
CA ASP A 103 -6.77 -1.97 -10.24
C ASP A 103 -7.49 -3.29 -10.00
N THR A 104 -8.04 -3.45 -8.79
CA THR A 104 -9.01 -4.46 -8.45
C THR A 104 -10.29 -3.77 -7.99
N SER A 105 -11.46 -4.36 -8.28
CA SER A 105 -12.75 -3.69 -8.04
C SER A 105 -13.05 -3.40 -6.56
N ASP A 106 -12.41 -4.10 -5.63
CA ASP A 106 -12.51 -3.88 -4.19
C ASP A 106 -11.79 -2.59 -3.70
N VAL A 107 -10.81 -2.10 -4.46
CA VAL A 107 -10.14 -0.82 -4.19
C VAL A 107 -10.62 0.32 -5.09
N HIS A 108 -11.52 0.07 -6.02
CA HIS A 108 -12.16 1.10 -6.84
C HIS A 108 -13.33 1.72 -6.06
N VAL A 109 -12.98 2.58 -5.09
CA VAL A 109 -13.93 3.13 -4.11
C VAL A 109 -14.51 4.45 -4.60
N ILE A 110 -15.81 4.44 -4.90
CA ILE A 110 -16.57 5.62 -5.28
C ILE A 110 -17.73 5.86 -4.32
N THR A 111 -18.17 7.11 -4.19
CA THR A 111 -19.30 7.47 -3.35
C THR A 111 -20.57 6.75 -3.80
N GLY A 112 -21.18 5.98 -2.91
CA GLY A 112 -22.39 5.19 -3.20
C GLY A 112 -22.12 3.91 -4.03
N GLY A 113 -20.85 3.58 -4.32
CA GLY A 113 -20.51 2.37 -5.04
C GLY A 113 -20.59 1.11 -4.19
N HIS A 114 -20.95 -0.01 -4.81
CA HIS A 114 -21.12 -1.33 -4.18
C HIS A 114 -20.13 -2.38 -4.73
N TYR A 115 -19.06 -1.95 -5.42
CA TYR A 115 -18.10 -2.90 -6.00
C TYR A 115 -17.37 -3.73 -4.95
N ILE A 116 -17.14 -3.13 -3.78
CA ILE A 116 -16.51 -3.79 -2.63
C ILE A 116 -17.35 -4.94 -2.04
N ASP A 117 -18.66 -4.96 -2.30
CA ASP A 117 -19.60 -5.97 -1.79
C ASP A 117 -19.62 -7.24 -2.66
N ARG A 118 -18.76 -7.33 -3.66
CA ARG A 118 -18.60 -8.47 -4.56
C ARG A 118 -17.15 -8.98 -4.56
N PRO A 119 -16.92 -10.27 -4.89
CA PRO A 119 -15.56 -10.75 -5.08
C PRO A 119 -14.81 -9.90 -6.09
N ALA A 120 -13.60 -9.47 -5.74
CA ALA A 120 -12.81 -8.56 -6.55
C ALA A 120 -12.47 -9.13 -7.92
N LEU A 121 -12.49 -8.25 -8.92
CA LEU A 121 -12.03 -8.53 -10.29
C LEU A 121 -10.96 -7.52 -10.68
N PRO A 122 -9.85 -7.96 -11.29
CA PRO A 122 -8.83 -7.06 -11.79
C PRO A 122 -9.27 -6.39 -13.09
N PHE A 123 -8.90 -5.11 -13.26
CA PHE A 123 -9.12 -4.36 -14.49
C PHE A 123 -7.97 -3.38 -14.74
N ARG A 124 -7.91 -2.80 -15.93
CA ARG A 124 -6.87 -1.83 -16.28
C ARG A 124 -7.48 -0.62 -16.96
N SER A 125 -7.11 0.58 -16.47
CA SER A 125 -7.44 1.87 -17.10
C SER A 125 -6.24 2.46 -17.87
N ALA A 126 -5.01 1.97 -17.63
CA ALA A 126 -3.81 2.38 -18.34
C ALA A 126 -3.11 1.16 -18.96
N THR A 127 -2.49 1.34 -20.13
CA THR A 127 -1.58 0.35 -20.73
C THR A 127 -0.14 0.59 -20.27
N ILE A 128 0.75 -0.37 -20.50
CA ILE A 128 2.18 -0.21 -20.23
C ILE A 128 2.75 0.95 -21.07
N ASP A 129 2.31 1.12 -22.31
CA ASP A 129 2.78 2.22 -23.17
C ASP A 129 2.39 3.59 -22.59
N HIS A 130 1.15 3.77 -22.12
CA HIS A 130 0.77 5.01 -21.42
C HIS A 130 1.66 5.29 -20.19
N ILE A 131 2.07 4.25 -19.47
CA ILE A 131 2.97 4.41 -18.31
C ILE A 131 4.39 4.79 -18.77
N GLN A 132 4.89 4.18 -19.84
CA GLN A 132 6.27 4.37 -20.29
C GLN A 132 6.46 5.62 -21.15
N CYS A 133 5.45 6.10 -21.89
CA CYS A 133 5.62 7.25 -22.79
C CYS A 133 4.41 8.19 -22.89
N GLY A 134 3.34 8.00 -22.12
CA GLY A 134 2.17 8.89 -22.12
C GLY A 134 1.23 8.71 -23.30
N LYS A 135 1.43 7.72 -24.20
CA LYS A 135 0.59 7.52 -25.38
C LYS A 135 0.35 6.05 -25.69
N TYR A 136 -0.54 5.77 -26.66
CA TYR A 136 -1.00 4.41 -26.97
C TYR A 136 0.12 3.46 -27.42
N GLU A 137 1.06 3.94 -28.22
CA GLU A 137 2.20 3.16 -28.70
C GLU A 137 3.52 3.91 -28.49
N CYS A 138 4.48 3.23 -27.88
CA CYS A 138 5.83 3.75 -27.66
C CYS A 138 6.84 3.14 -28.66
N SER A 139 7.70 3.97 -29.22
CA SER A 139 8.96 3.51 -29.79
C SER A 139 9.90 3.01 -28.66
N LEU A 140 10.95 2.25 -29.02
CA LEU A 140 11.94 1.77 -28.07
C LEU A 140 12.65 2.90 -27.29
N GLN A 141 12.86 4.06 -27.92
CA GLN A 141 13.46 5.23 -27.31
C GLN A 141 12.49 5.89 -26.31
N GLU A 142 11.23 6.00 -26.66
CA GLU A 142 10.21 6.62 -25.82
C GLU A 142 9.89 5.83 -24.57
N ARG A 143 10.08 4.49 -24.56
CA ARG A 143 9.88 3.65 -23.35
C ARG A 143 10.75 4.06 -22.17
N LYS A 144 11.76 4.90 -22.35
CA LYS A 144 12.64 5.41 -21.30
C LYS A 144 12.16 6.73 -20.68
N LEU A 145 11.08 7.32 -21.19
CA LEU A 145 10.60 8.62 -20.74
C LEU A 145 9.87 8.55 -19.41
N GLY A 146 9.01 7.56 -19.25
CA GLY A 146 8.18 7.38 -18.06
C GLY A 146 8.69 6.31 -17.10
N ALA A 147 7.83 5.88 -16.21
CA ALA A 147 8.16 4.82 -15.26
C ALA A 147 8.39 3.47 -15.98
N ASN A 148 9.44 2.76 -15.59
CA ASN A 148 9.68 1.37 -16.00
C ASN A 148 9.58 0.40 -14.82
N LEU A 149 8.62 0.68 -13.94
CA LEU A 149 8.24 -0.16 -12.82
C LEU A 149 6.73 -0.02 -12.60
N GLY A 150 6.02 -1.14 -12.57
CA GLY A 150 4.57 -1.14 -12.36
C GLY A 150 4.15 -1.85 -11.08
N LEU A 151 3.07 -1.39 -10.48
CA LEU A 151 2.32 -2.14 -9.48
C LEU A 151 1.24 -2.94 -10.19
N TYR A 152 1.25 -4.26 -10.03
CA TYR A 152 0.12 -5.10 -10.41
C TYR A 152 -0.51 -5.72 -9.16
N SER A 153 -1.83 -5.53 -8.98
CA SER A 153 -2.57 -5.94 -7.80
C SER A 153 -3.50 -7.10 -8.10
N VAL A 154 -3.60 -8.02 -7.16
CA VAL A 154 -4.54 -9.15 -7.19
C VAL A 154 -5.22 -9.31 -5.84
N THR A 155 -6.47 -9.78 -5.87
CA THR A 155 -7.25 -10.16 -4.68
C THR A 155 -7.84 -11.54 -4.91
N PHE A 156 -7.53 -12.49 -4.04
CA PHE A 156 -8.09 -13.83 -4.08
C PHE A 156 -9.18 -13.95 -3.04
N ASN A 157 -10.36 -14.45 -3.43
CA ASN A 157 -11.54 -14.53 -2.58
C ASN A 157 -11.98 -15.95 -2.23
N ASN A 158 -11.13 -16.96 -2.50
CA ASN A 158 -11.52 -18.37 -2.35
C ASN A 158 -12.80 -18.68 -3.15
N HIS A 159 -12.91 -18.05 -4.32
CA HIS A 159 -14.02 -18.18 -5.25
C HIS A 159 -13.49 -18.54 -6.63
N LEU A 160 -13.77 -19.78 -7.08
CA LEU A 160 -13.11 -20.37 -8.24
C LEU A 160 -13.12 -19.47 -9.48
N GLU A 161 -14.27 -18.96 -9.86
CA GLU A 161 -14.42 -18.22 -11.14
C GLU A 161 -13.66 -16.89 -11.11
N THR A 162 -13.77 -16.14 -10.02
CA THR A 162 -13.08 -14.85 -9.91
C THR A 162 -11.57 -15.01 -9.71
N ASP A 163 -11.15 -16.03 -8.96
CA ASP A 163 -9.74 -16.30 -8.73
C ASP A 163 -9.05 -16.81 -10.01
N LEU A 164 -9.72 -17.65 -10.81
CA LEU A 164 -9.23 -18.04 -12.14
C LEU A 164 -9.16 -16.85 -13.10
N ASN A 165 -10.18 -15.99 -13.13
CA ASN A 165 -10.13 -14.77 -13.94
C ASN A 165 -8.94 -13.88 -13.53
N THR A 166 -8.71 -13.72 -12.23
CA THR A 166 -7.56 -12.96 -11.69
C THR A 166 -6.23 -13.51 -12.19
N LEU A 167 -6.05 -14.84 -12.17
CA LEU A 167 -4.83 -15.51 -12.66
C LEU A 167 -4.64 -15.35 -14.17
N GLU A 168 -5.71 -15.46 -14.98
CA GLU A 168 -5.64 -15.25 -16.43
C GLU A 168 -5.28 -13.78 -16.77
N ARG A 169 -5.92 -12.80 -16.13
CA ARG A 169 -5.57 -11.38 -16.32
C ARG A 169 -4.15 -11.06 -15.88
N PHE A 170 -3.68 -11.67 -14.80
CA PHE A 170 -2.30 -11.54 -14.37
C PHE A 170 -1.32 -12.15 -15.40
N LYS A 171 -1.66 -13.30 -16.00
CA LYS A 171 -0.86 -13.89 -17.07
C LYS A 171 -0.78 -12.98 -18.29
N GLU A 172 -1.91 -12.42 -18.74
CA GLU A 172 -1.95 -11.46 -19.86
C GLU A 172 -1.04 -10.26 -19.61
N PHE A 173 -1.13 -9.67 -18.40
CA PHE A 173 -0.26 -8.55 -18.04
C PHE A 173 1.22 -8.93 -18.06
N ARG A 174 1.60 -10.09 -17.49
CA ARG A 174 3.00 -10.53 -17.49
C ARG A 174 3.57 -10.71 -18.89
N LEU A 175 2.79 -11.29 -19.81
CA LEU A 175 3.20 -11.46 -21.20
C LEU A 175 3.43 -10.12 -21.90
N GLU A 176 2.55 -9.14 -21.65
CA GLU A 176 2.73 -7.78 -22.15
C GLU A 176 3.96 -7.12 -21.54
N ALA A 177 4.15 -7.24 -20.22
CA ALA A 177 5.28 -6.68 -19.49
C ALA A 177 6.62 -7.24 -19.99
N GLU A 178 6.71 -8.56 -20.16
CA GLU A 178 7.90 -9.23 -20.69
C GLU A 178 8.21 -8.75 -22.12
N LYS A 179 7.20 -8.72 -23.01
CA LYS A 179 7.34 -8.24 -24.40
C LYS A 179 7.86 -6.79 -24.46
N LYS A 180 7.43 -5.94 -23.53
CA LYS A 180 7.76 -4.50 -23.52
C LYS A 180 8.98 -4.16 -22.63
N GLY A 181 9.61 -5.15 -22.00
CA GLY A 181 10.72 -4.94 -21.06
C GLY A 181 10.31 -4.12 -19.84
N PHE A 182 9.04 -4.25 -19.41
CA PHE A 182 8.48 -3.54 -18.29
C PHE A 182 8.61 -4.35 -17.01
N ARG A 183 9.24 -3.79 -15.99
CA ARG A 183 9.39 -4.41 -14.67
C ARG A 183 8.13 -4.18 -13.84
N TYR A 184 7.86 -5.07 -12.90
CA TYR A 184 6.73 -4.89 -12.01
C TYR A 184 6.97 -5.54 -10.64
N PHE A 185 6.17 -5.16 -9.68
CA PHE A 185 6.01 -5.84 -8.41
C PHE A 185 4.53 -6.26 -8.22
N LEU A 186 4.35 -7.35 -7.49
CA LEU A 186 3.04 -7.96 -7.30
C LEU A 186 2.47 -7.60 -5.94
N GLU A 187 1.32 -6.92 -5.92
CA GLU A 187 0.54 -6.71 -4.72
C GLU A 187 -0.53 -7.78 -4.56
N VAL A 188 -0.59 -8.38 -3.38
CA VAL A 188 -1.60 -9.36 -3.02
C VAL A 188 -2.40 -8.86 -1.83
N PHE A 189 -3.66 -8.53 -2.07
CA PHE A 189 -4.58 -8.11 -1.03
C PHE A 189 -5.16 -9.30 -0.28
N ASN A 190 -5.63 -9.05 0.95
CA ASN A 190 -6.49 -9.99 1.62
C ASN A 190 -7.83 -10.11 0.88
N PRO A 191 -8.55 -11.24 1.01
CA PRO A 191 -9.91 -11.36 0.49
C PRO A 191 -10.76 -10.16 0.90
N ASN A 192 -11.49 -9.57 -0.04
CA ASN A 192 -12.43 -8.49 0.29
C ASN A 192 -13.79 -9.01 0.78
N MET A 193 -14.11 -10.27 0.48
CA MET A 193 -15.33 -10.91 0.98
C MET A 193 -15.11 -11.42 2.41
N PRO A 194 -16.03 -11.12 3.33
CA PRO A 194 -15.90 -11.55 4.73
C PRO A 194 -16.14 -13.07 4.86
N GLY A 195 -15.36 -13.72 5.74
CA GLY A 195 -15.58 -15.11 6.13
C GLY A 195 -15.22 -16.18 5.10
N VAL A 196 -14.58 -15.80 3.98
CA VAL A 196 -14.17 -16.77 2.93
C VAL A 196 -12.95 -17.61 3.33
N VAL A 197 -12.18 -17.12 4.30
CA VAL A 197 -11.03 -17.81 4.91
C VAL A 197 -11.07 -17.55 6.41
N GLU A 198 -10.84 -18.61 7.20
CA GLU A 198 -10.72 -18.48 8.66
C GLU A 198 -9.50 -17.60 9.02
N PRO A 199 -9.63 -16.68 10.00
CA PRO A 199 -8.55 -15.73 10.33
C PRO A 199 -7.20 -16.39 10.60
N GLU A 200 -7.16 -17.54 11.27
CA GLU A 200 -5.94 -18.26 11.60
C GLU A 200 -5.25 -18.87 10.37
N LYS A 201 -5.99 -19.10 9.30
CA LYS A 201 -5.49 -19.67 8.04
C LYS A 201 -5.13 -18.61 7.00
N LEU A 202 -5.52 -17.35 7.22
CA LEU A 202 -5.39 -16.29 6.24
C LEU A 202 -3.94 -16.07 5.78
N GLY A 203 -3.00 -16.01 6.71
CA GLY A 203 -1.58 -15.82 6.36
C GLY A 203 -1.05 -16.94 5.47
N ARG A 204 -1.42 -18.19 5.77
CA ARG A 204 -1.04 -19.33 4.93
C ARG A 204 -1.77 -19.33 3.58
N PHE A 205 -3.06 -19.00 3.55
CA PHE A 205 -3.84 -18.87 2.32
C PHE A 205 -3.18 -17.88 1.35
N ILE A 206 -2.77 -16.70 1.83
CA ILE A 206 -2.09 -15.70 1.01
C ILE A 206 -0.72 -16.22 0.53
N ASN A 207 0.07 -16.83 1.41
CA ASN A 207 1.36 -17.39 1.04
C ASN A 207 1.21 -18.50 -0.02
N ASP A 208 0.28 -19.42 0.16
CA ASP A 208 0.03 -20.51 -0.77
C ASP A 208 -0.41 -19.97 -2.16
N HIS A 209 -1.26 -18.91 -2.20
CA HIS A 209 -1.62 -18.25 -3.46
C HIS A 209 -0.43 -17.59 -4.13
N ILE A 210 0.43 -16.89 -3.39
CA ILE A 210 1.64 -16.26 -3.92
C ILE A 210 2.56 -17.32 -4.55
N VAL A 211 2.97 -18.31 -3.77
CA VAL A 211 3.95 -19.30 -4.26
C VAL A 211 3.39 -20.15 -5.38
N ARG A 212 2.11 -20.53 -5.29
CA ARG A 212 1.44 -21.33 -6.33
C ARG A 212 1.27 -20.54 -7.63
N SER A 213 0.90 -19.25 -7.55
CA SER A 213 0.76 -18.40 -8.73
C SER A 213 2.10 -18.17 -9.43
N LEU A 214 3.20 -18.12 -8.68
CA LEU A 214 4.53 -17.89 -9.22
C LEU A 214 5.25 -19.19 -9.63
N ALA A 215 4.77 -20.36 -9.24
CA ALA A 215 5.36 -21.64 -9.64
C ALA A 215 5.33 -21.87 -11.16
N GLY A 216 4.35 -21.32 -11.87
CA GLY A 216 4.26 -21.34 -13.33
C GLY A 216 4.97 -20.18 -14.04
N VAL A 217 5.73 -19.36 -13.32
CA VAL A 217 6.36 -18.14 -13.84
C VAL A 217 7.88 -18.30 -13.89
N THR A 218 8.44 -18.25 -15.08
CA THR A 218 9.88 -18.29 -15.29
C THR A 218 10.56 -16.97 -14.89
N LYS A 219 11.88 -16.95 -14.77
CA LYS A 219 12.64 -15.78 -14.31
C LYS A 219 12.30 -14.48 -15.06
N ALA A 220 12.08 -14.56 -16.37
CA ALA A 220 11.77 -13.40 -17.20
C ALA A 220 10.42 -12.72 -16.83
N GLY A 221 9.45 -13.51 -16.39
CA GLY A 221 8.12 -13.00 -16.02
C GLY A 221 7.92 -12.76 -14.52
N ARG A 222 8.94 -12.93 -13.66
CA ARG A 222 8.79 -12.77 -12.20
C ARG A 222 8.70 -11.31 -11.77
N PRO A 223 7.89 -11.01 -10.72
CA PRO A 223 7.91 -9.71 -10.08
C PRO A 223 9.28 -9.44 -9.42
N LEU A 224 9.69 -8.18 -9.36
CA LEU A 224 10.91 -7.79 -8.65
C LEU A 224 10.82 -8.02 -7.14
N PHE A 225 9.65 -7.80 -6.56
CA PHE A 225 9.34 -8.00 -5.16
C PHE A 225 7.83 -8.14 -4.97
N LEU A 226 7.43 -8.51 -3.76
CA LEU A 226 6.03 -8.65 -3.36
C LEU A 226 5.60 -7.48 -2.49
N LYS A 227 4.31 -7.16 -2.51
CA LYS A 227 3.65 -6.22 -1.61
C LYS A 227 2.39 -6.88 -1.08
N MET A 228 2.28 -7.07 0.23
CA MET A 228 1.13 -7.73 0.83
C MET A 228 0.81 -7.21 2.22
N VAL A 229 -0.36 -7.59 2.72
CA VAL A 229 -0.72 -7.32 4.12
C VAL A 229 0.21 -8.10 5.04
N TYR A 230 0.73 -7.45 6.08
CA TYR A 230 1.50 -8.15 7.11
C TYR A 230 0.57 -9.07 7.91
N GLN A 231 0.79 -10.37 7.79
CA GLN A 231 -0.01 -11.42 8.45
C GLN A 231 0.64 -11.95 9.74
N GLY A 232 1.56 -11.17 10.31
CA GLY A 232 2.31 -11.53 11.51
C GLY A 232 3.65 -12.22 11.22
N PRO A 233 4.47 -12.41 12.28
CA PRO A 233 5.83 -12.91 12.17
C PRO A 233 5.94 -14.25 11.48
N LYS A 234 5.12 -15.23 11.90
CA LYS A 234 5.17 -16.61 11.39
C LYS A 234 4.93 -16.68 9.87
N ALA A 235 3.92 -15.99 9.36
CA ALA A 235 3.61 -15.99 7.93
C ALA A 235 4.71 -15.30 7.12
N MET A 236 5.28 -14.22 7.63
CA MET A 236 6.39 -13.51 6.99
C MET A 236 7.64 -14.38 6.91
N GLU A 237 8.07 -15.03 8.02
CA GLU A 237 9.21 -15.94 8.02
C GLU A 237 9.04 -17.11 7.06
N GLN A 238 7.85 -17.73 7.05
CA GLN A 238 7.57 -18.85 6.15
C GLN A 238 7.72 -18.46 4.67
N LEU A 239 7.23 -17.29 4.28
CA LEU A 239 7.35 -16.82 2.90
C LEU A 239 8.79 -16.44 2.55
N ALA A 240 9.48 -15.72 3.44
CA ALA A 240 10.87 -15.31 3.24
C ALA A 240 11.82 -16.52 3.13
N ALA A 241 11.55 -17.60 3.89
CA ALA A 241 12.35 -18.82 3.86
C ALA A 241 12.02 -19.75 2.68
N TYR A 242 10.84 -19.60 2.06
CA TYR A 242 10.41 -20.51 0.99
C TYR A 242 11.26 -20.41 -0.26
N ASP A 243 11.57 -19.20 -0.71
CA ASP A 243 12.39 -18.96 -1.91
C ASP A 243 13.22 -17.68 -1.69
N PRO A 244 14.54 -17.80 -1.57
CA PRO A 244 15.43 -16.66 -1.32
C PRO A 244 15.47 -15.63 -2.46
N THR A 245 14.92 -15.98 -3.62
CA THR A 245 14.78 -15.04 -4.76
C THR A 245 13.49 -14.21 -4.68
N LEU A 246 12.53 -14.60 -3.85
CA LEU A 246 11.40 -13.75 -3.50
C LEU A 246 11.87 -12.65 -2.53
N ILE A 247 11.42 -11.45 -2.79
CA ILE A 247 11.66 -10.30 -1.91
C ILE A 247 10.30 -9.92 -1.30
N PRO A 248 9.96 -10.45 -0.11
CA PRO A 248 8.70 -10.12 0.54
C PRO A 248 8.68 -8.66 0.98
N GLY A 249 7.53 -8.03 0.81
CA GLY A 249 7.28 -6.67 1.22
C GLY A 249 5.88 -6.49 1.81
N ILE A 250 5.72 -5.43 2.57
CA ILE A 250 4.46 -5.12 3.24
C ILE A 250 3.81 -3.86 2.70
N LEU A 251 2.49 -3.81 2.75
CA LEU A 251 1.71 -2.58 2.61
C LEU A 251 1.51 -1.93 3.99
N GLY A 252 1.58 -0.59 4.03
CA GLY A 252 1.59 0.18 5.28
C GLY A 252 0.22 0.40 5.95
N GLY A 253 -0.87 -0.09 5.35
CA GLY A 253 -2.22 0.14 5.89
C GLY A 253 -2.60 1.63 5.99
N ALA A 254 -3.73 1.92 6.65
CA ALA A 254 -4.21 3.30 6.85
C ALA A 254 -4.66 3.59 8.27
N SER A 255 -4.95 2.57 9.06
CA SER A 255 -5.55 2.66 10.40
C SER A 255 -4.51 2.58 11.51
N GLY A 256 -4.96 2.83 12.74
CA GLY A 256 -4.16 2.71 13.94
C GLY A 256 -3.36 3.95 14.30
N THR A 257 -2.51 3.80 15.30
CA THR A 257 -1.62 4.83 15.83
C THR A 257 -0.36 4.98 14.97
N THR A 258 0.48 5.96 15.27
CA THR A 258 1.81 6.05 14.66
C THR A 258 2.67 4.86 15.07
N LEU A 259 2.53 4.38 16.31
CA LEU A 259 3.22 3.18 16.77
C LEU A 259 2.83 1.94 15.95
N ASP A 260 1.55 1.74 15.62
CA ASP A 260 1.14 0.60 14.77
C ASP A 260 1.88 0.59 13.43
N ALA A 261 2.02 1.75 12.78
CA ALA A 261 2.71 1.84 11.51
C ALA A 261 4.23 1.57 11.63
N PHE A 262 4.85 2.15 12.64
CA PHE A 262 6.29 2.02 12.87
C PHE A 262 6.65 0.60 13.35
N LYS A 263 5.83 0.05 14.25
CA LYS A 263 6.03 -1.32 14.76
C LYS A 263 5.86 -2.38 13.68
N MET A 264 4.87 -2.19 12.78
CA MET A 264 4.69 -3.08 11.64
C MET A 264 5.92 -3.12 10.73
N LEU A 265 6.56 -1.97 10.48
CA LEU A 265 7.80 -1.91 9.71
C LEU A 265 8.94 -2.64 10.42
N GLU A 266 9.13 -2.35 11.71
CA GLU A 266 10.17 -2.96 12.55
C GLU A 266 10.02 -4.49 12.59
N GLU A 267 8.82 -4.98 12.87
CA GLU A 267 8.51 -6.41 12.92
C GLU A 267 8.66 -7.08 11.54
N ALA A 268 8.10 -6.50 10.49
CA ALA A 268 8.22 -7.07 9.15
C ALA A 268 9.69 -7.20 8.72
N ARG A 269 10.50 -6.18 8.98
CA ARG A 269 11.96 -6.19 8.73
C ARG A 269 12.66 -7.31 9.52
N LYS A 270 12.33 -7.46 10.80
CA LYS A 270 12.89 -8.50 11.69
C LYS A 270 12.61 -9.90 11.16
N TYR A 271 11.43 -10.13 10.60
CA TYR A 271 10.97 -11.46 10.15
C TYR A 271 11.10 -11.69 8.64
N GLY A 272 11.93 -10.92 7.94
CA GLY A 272 12.39 -11.24 6.59
C GLY A 272 11.83 -10.40 5.45
N ALA A 273 10.94 -9.44 5.72
CA ALA A 273 10.58 -8.45 4.70
C ALA A 273 11.80 -7.59 4.35
N LYS A 274 11.87 -7.16 3.09
CA LYS A 274 12.94 -6.32 2.56
C LYS A 274 12.44 -4.99 1.99
N ILE A 275 11.12 -4.77 1.99
CA ILE A 275 10.51 -3.55 1.51
C ILE A 275 9.21 -3.26 2.25
N ALA A 276 8.91 -1.98 2.46
CA ALA A 276 7.62 -1.50 2.94
C ALA A 276 7.09 -0.37 2.04
N LEU A 277 5.81 -0.46 1.69
CA LEU A 277 5.14 0.52 0.86
C LEU A 277 4.02 1.19 1.66
N TYR A 278 4.25 2.43 2.05
CA TYR A 278 3.29 3.26 2.77
C TYR A 278 2.66 4.27 1.81
N GLY A 279 1.37 4.47 1.88
CA GLY A 279 0.66 5.47 1.08
C GLY A 279 -0.21 6.32 1.99
N ARG A 280 -1.42 5.85 2.29
CA ARG A 280 -2.41 6.58 3.10
C ARG A 280 -1.88 7.02 4.47
N LYS A 281 -1.03 6.20 5.12
CA LYS A 281 -0.46 6.56 6.42
C LYS A 281 0.49 7.75 6.32
N ILE A 282 1.31 7.84 5.27
CA ILE A 282 2.14 9.02 4.97
C ILE A 282 1.25 10.20 4.60
N ASN A 283 0.30 9.99 3.70
CA ASN A 283 -0.55 11.05 3.17
C ASN A 283 -1.43 11.70 4.23
N ASN A 284 -1.86 10.92 5.23
CA ASN A 284 -2.71 11.35 6.33
C ASN A 284 -1.91 11.69 7.61
N SER A 285 -0.59 11.65 7.58
CA SER A 285 0.23 12.09 8.71
C SER A 285 0.23 13.62 8.82
N GLU A 286 0.48 14.15 10.00
CA GLU A 286 0.56 15.59 10.26
C GLU A 286 1.65 16.27 9.43
N HIS A 287 2.78 15.56 9.21
CA HIS A 287 3.90 16.07 8.42
C HIS A 287 4.61 14.93 7.68
N GLN A 288 4.29 14.74 6.40
CA GLN A 288 4.73 13.58 5.61
C GLN A 288 6.25 13.41 5.52
N LEU A 289 7.01 14.50 5.35
CA LEU A 289 8.47 14.42 5.21
C LEU A 289 9.14 13.98 6.52
N ALA A 290 8.63 14.42 7.67
CA ALA A 290 9.10 13.94 8.97
C ALA A 290 8.71 12.47 9.17
N PHE A 291 7.48 12.09 8.86
CA PHE A 291 7.01 10.71 8.98
C PHE A 291 7.89 9.75 8.16
N ILE A 292 8.17 10.09 6.89
CA ILE A 292 9.08 9.33 6.01
C ILE A 292 10.50 9.25 6.60
N SER A 293 10.98 10.34 7.23
CA SER A 293 12.31 10.33 7.86
C SER A 293 12.40 9.29 8.98
N PHE A 294 11.38 9.18 9.81
CA PHE A 294 11.34 8.17 10.87
C PHE A 294 11.12 6.75 10.34
N LEU A 295 10.29 6.57 9.29
CA LEU A 295 10.22 5.28 8.60
C LEU A 295 11.60 4.85 8.07
N ARG A 296 12.39 5.78 7.53
CA ARG A 296 13.74 5.48 7.01
C ARG A 296 14.69 5.04 8.13
N LEU A 297 14.71 5.73 9.26
CA LEU A 297 15.54 5.36 10.41
C LEU A 297 15.21 3.98 10.96
N ILE A 298 13.92 3.62 11.05
CA ILE A 298 13.48 2.27 11.44
C ILE A 298 13.89 1.25 10.38
N ALA A 299 13.68 1.55 9.12
CA ALA A 299 14.03 0.66 8.00
C ALA A 299 15.54 0.40 7.93
N ASP A 300 16.37 1.36 8.30
CA ASP A 300 17.83 1.19 8.40
C ASP A 300 18.26 0.51 9.72
N GLY A 301 17.34 0.41 10.71
CA GLY A 301 17.58 -0.21 12.01
C GLY A 301 18.36 0.68 12.96
N GLU A 302 18.26 1.99 12.77
CA GLU A 302 18.95 2.99 13.59
C GLU A 302 18.20 3.29 14.88
N ILE A 303 16.86 3.20 14.85
CA ILE A 303 16.00 3.45 16.02
C ILE A 303 14.87 2.44 16.10
N SER A 304 14.30 2.26 17.31
CA SER A 304 13.08 1.48 17.53
C SER A 304 11.82 2.22 17.11
N ALA A 305 10.72 1.49 17.00
CA ALA A 305 9.41 2.07 16.66
C ALA A 305 8.95 3.08 17.74
N GLU A 306 9.16 2.77 19.01
CA GLU A 306 8.80 3.62 20.15
C GLU A 306 9.63 4.92 20.19
N GLU A 307 10.94 4.84 19.93
CA GLU A 307 11.81 6.02 19.78
C GLU A 307 11.39 6.88 18.61
N ALA A 308 11.01 6.25 17.49
CA ALA A 308 10.53 6.95 16.30
C ALA A 308 9.24 7.75 16.57
N VAL A 309 8.28 7.20 17.33
CA VAL A 309 7.06 7.93 17.72
C VAL A 309 7.40 9.15 18.56
N LYS A 310 8.25 8.98 19.59
CA LYS A 310 8.69 10.10 20.44
C LYS A 310 9.42 11.18 19.62
N GLY A 311 10.32 10.76 18.75
CA GLY A 311 11.04 11.66 17.84
C GLY A 311 10.12 12.42 16.89
N TYR A 312 9.13 11.73 16.31
CA TYR A 312 8.14 12.34 15.43
C TYR A 312 7.32 13.41 16.15
N HIS A 313 6.80 13.12 17.36
CA HIS A 313 6.13 14.13 18.19
C HIS A 313 7.03 15.32 18.55
N GLY A 314 8.32 15.06 18.82
CA GLY A 314 9.30 16.16 19.03
C GLY A 314 9.46 17.06 17.81
N VAL A 315 9.46 16.50 16.59
CA VAL A 315 9.49 17.27 15.35
C VAL A 315 8.20 18.09 15.18
N LEU A 316 7.03 17.49 15.41
CA LEU A 316 5.75 18.19 15.34
C LEU A 316 5.71 19.37 16.30
N GLN A 317 6.16 19.18 17.54
CA GLN A 317 6.27 20.26 18.53
C GLN A 317 7.19 21.40 18.06
N LYS A 318 8.35 21.06 17.52
CA LYS A 318 9.31 22.06 16.98
C LYS A 318 8.73 22.85 15.81
N LEU A 319 7.88 22.23 15.00
CA LEU A 319 7.22 22.86 13.86
C LEU A 319 5.89 23.55 14.24
N ALA A 320 5.52 23.55 15.53
CA ALA A 320 4.24 24.04 16.04
C ALA A 320 3.02 23.39 15.36
N ILE A 321 3.16 22.13 14.97
CA ILE A 321 2.07 21.30 14.40
C ILE A 321 1.42 20.52 15.53
N LYS A 322 0.10 20.68 15.70
CA LYS A 322 -0.66 19.91 16.69
C LYS A 322 -0.78 18.45 16.23
N PRO A 323 -0.33 17.46 17.04
CA PRO A 323 -0.52 16.06 16.70
C PRO A 323 -2.02 15.67 16.76
N TYR A 324 -2.41 14.71 15.95
CA TYR A 324 -3.79 14.19 15.94
C TYR A 324 -4.15 13.43 17.21
N ARG A 325 -3.14 12.85 17.87
CA ARG A 325 -3.27 12.13 19.15
C ARG A 325 -2.23 12.63 20.15
N PRO A 326 -2.53 12.66 21.45
CA PRO A 326 -1.51 12.80 22.49
C PRO A 326 -0.45 11.70 22.38
N LEU A 327 0.76 11.95 22.85
CA LEU A 327 1.89 11.03 22.74
C LEU A 327 1.61 9.67 23.39
N ASP A 328 0.97 9.67 24.56
CA ASP A 328 0.63 8.46 25.31
C ASP A 328 -0.39 7.59 24.56
N GLU A 329 -1.36 8.18 23.88
CA GLU A 329 -2.30 7.47 23.03
C GLU A 329 -1.64 6.95 21.73
N ASP A 330 -0.76 7.75 21.14
CA ASP A 330 -0.07 7.39 19.87
C ASP A 330 1.04 6.34 20.08
N LEU A 331 1.46 6.12 21.35
CA LEU A 331 2.32 5.03 21.80
C LEU A 331 1.55 3.73 22.12
N GLN A 332 0.21 3.69 21.94
CA GLN A 332 -0.55 2.46 22.14
C GLN A 332 -0.53 1.59 20.88
N LEU A 333 -0.21 0.31 21.05
CA LEU A 333 -0.33 -0.68 19.97
C LEU A 333 -1.80 -1.13 19.89
N THR A 334 -2.46 -0.87 18.78
CA THR A 334 -3.87 -1.20 18.57
C THR A 334 -4.06 -2.39 17.61
N ASN A 335 -3.00 -2.81 16.91
CA ASN A 335 -3.03 -3.93 15.98
C ASN A 335 -2.40 -5.19 16.60
N PRO A 336 -3.21 -6.25 16.90
CA PRO A 336 -2.72 -7.47 17.56
C PRO A 336 -1.87 -8.40 16.67
N VAL A 337 -1.78 -8.15 15.37
CA VAL A 337 -1.07 -9.02 14.40
C VAL A 337 0.46 -9.00 14.61
N MET A 338 0.97 -8.09 15.44
CA MET A 338 2.41 -7.92 15.69
C MET A 338 3.03 -9.01 16.57
N ALA A 339 2.23 -9.87 17.23
CA ALA A 339 2.74 -10.92 18.09
C ALA A 339 2.97 -12.24 17.36
N TYR A 340 4.07 -12.92 17.60
CA TYR A 340 4.32 -14.27 17.10
C TYR A 340 3.25 -15.25 17.63
N GLY A 341 2.45 -15.83 16.74
CA GLY A 341 1.28 -16.66 17.10
C GLY A 341 0.00 -15.87 17.37
N GLY A 342 -0.03 -14.57 17.13
CA GLY A 342 -1.23 -13.73 17.26
C GLY A 342 -2.35 -14.15 16.30
N ASN A 343 -3.46 -14.59 16.89
CA ASN A 343 -4.58 -15.26 16.19
C ASN A 343 -5.71 -14.30 15.78
N LYS A 344 -5.46 -13.01 15.61
CA LYS A 344 -6.53 -12.06 15.25
C LYS A 344 -6.08 -11.17 14.12
N SER A 345 -5.97 -11.74 12.90
CA SER A 345 -5.97 -10.92 11.69
C SER A 345 -7.37 -10.30 11.52
N GLN A 346 -7.44 -9.00 11.71
CA GLN A 346 -8.60 -8.27 11.20
C GLN A 346 -8.51 -8.31 9.67
N VAL A 347 -9.54 -8.83 9.02
CA VAL A 347 -9.72 -8.69 7.58
C VAL A 347 -9.85 -7.20 7.31
N THR A 348 -8.77 -6.57 6.90
CA THR A 348 -8.80 -5.19 6.42
C THR A 348 -9.33 -5.22 4.99
N VAL A 349 -10.62 -5.03 4.85
CA VAL A 349 -11.18 -4.59 3.57
C VAL A 349 -10.46 -3.30 3.20
N ALA A 350 -9.92 -3.24 1.99
CA ALA A 350 -9.05 -2.16 1.52
C ALA A 350 -9.54 -0.78 1.99
N GLY A 351 -8.88 -0.24 3.01
CA GLY A 351 -9.07 1.13 3.46
C GLY A 351 -10.19 1.45 4.44
N ARG A 352 -10.97 0.50 4.88
CA ARG A 352 -11.90 0.69 5.99
C ARG A 352 -11.57 -0.25 7.14
N SER A 353 -10.93 0.25 8.21
CA SER A 353 -11.23 -0.27 9.53
C SER A 353 -12.69 0.10 9.78
N MET A 354 -13.61 -0.84 9.64
CA MET A 354 -14.91 -0.67 10.28
C MET A 354 -14.63 -0.59 11.77
N PRO A 355 -14.97 0.51 12.46
CA PRO A 355 -15.08 0.42 13.89
C PRO A 355 -16.11 -0.68 14.13
N THR A 356 -15.79 -1.63 15.00
CA THR A 356 -16.78 -2.50 15.62
C THR A 356 -17.68 -1.62 16.50
N LYS A 357 -18.48 -0.77 15.88
CA LYS A 357 -19.68 -0.25 16.53
C LYS A 357 -20.51 -1.49 16.79
N ASN A 358 -20.80 -1.74 18.06
CA ASN A 358 -21.81 -2.68 18.49
C ASN A 358 -22.94 -2.62 17.47
N ARG A 359 -23.04 -3.63 16.59
CA ARG A 359 -24.18 -3.76 15.71
C ARG A 359 -25.35 -3.99 16.66
N THR A 360 -26.16 -2.97 16.84
CA THR A 360 -27.43 -3.10 17.55
C THR A 360 -28.21 -4.20 16.85
N ASP A 361 -28.41 -5.30 17.54
CA ASP A 361 -29.12 -6.46 16.99
C ASP A 361 -30.59 -6.10 16.86
N PHE A 362 -30.98 -5.60 15.71
CA PHE A 362 -32.33 -5.19 15.39
C PHE A 362 -33.36 -6.32 15.55
N SER A 363 -32.94 -7.59 15.57
CA SER A 363 -33.87 -8.71 15.78
C SER A 363 -34.42 -8.75 17.22
N LYS A 364 -33.65 -8.20 18.18
CA LYS A 364 -34.01 -8.14 19.61
C LYS A 364 -34.69 -6.85 20.04
N MET A 365 -34.87 -5.91 19.12
CA MET A 365 -35.51 -4.63 19.41
C MET A 365 -37.00 -4.65 19.10
N THR A 366 -37.79 -4.07 19.98
CA THR A 366 -39.22 -3.77 19.76
C THR A 366 -39.39 -2.72 18.66
N ALA A 367 -40.60 -2.62 18.09
CA ALA A 367 -40.89 -1.62 17.06
C ALA A 367 -40.66 -0.19 17.58
N GLN A 368 -40.91 0.06 18.87
CA GLN A 368 -40.77 1.36 19.53
C GLN A 368 -39.25 1.73 19.69
N GLU A 369 -38.42 0.78 20.07
CA GLU A 369 -36.97 0.96 20.18
C GLU A 369 -36.32 1.19 18.81
N LYS A 370 -36.78 0.52 17.75
CA LYS A 370 -36.35 0.77 16.38
C LYS A 370 -36.69 2.20 15.91
N LEU A 371 -37.85 2.70 16.30
CA LEU A 371 -38.29 4.06 15.97
C LEU A 371 -37.45 5.12 16.70
N VAL A 372 -37.14 4.91 17.97
CA VAL A 372 -36.28 5.80 18.76
C VAL A 372 -34.86 5.81 18.20
N TYR A 373 -34.31 4.64 17.88
CA TYR A 373 -32.97 4.50 17.27
C TYR A 373 -32.90 5.25 15.93
N ASN A 374 -33.87 5.09 15.05
CA ASN A 374 -33.90 5.79 13.76
C ASN A 374 -34.04 7.31 13.92
N ARG A 375 -34.85 7.79 14.90
CA ARG A 375 -34.94 9.22 15.19
C ARG A 375 -33.66 9.84 15.74
N GLN A 376 -32.91 9.09 16.54
CA GLN A 376 -31.58 9.53 17.02
C GLN A 376 -30.54 9.59 15.90
N LYS A 377 -30.60 8.65 14.95
CA LYS A 377 -29.69 8.58 13.80
C LYS A 377 -29.97 9.67 12.75
N LEU A 378 -31.20 10.20 12.70
CA LEU A 378 -31.54 11.31 11.80
C LEU A 378 -31.19 12.70 12.42
N LYS A 379 -30.79 12.74 13.69
CA LYS A 379 -30.38 13.96 14.40
C LYS A 379 -28.87 14.04 14.65
N SER A 380 -28.14 12.97 14.33
CA SER A 380 -26.65 12.87 14.35
C SER A 380 -26.10 12.90 12.94
#